data_d9f7eb33fc35c0c70974f2db97612285
#
_entry.id   d9f7eb33fc35c0c70974f2db97612285
#
_cell.length_a   1.000
_cell.length_b   1.000
_cell.length_c   1.000
_cell.angle_alpha   90.00
_cell.angle_beta   90.00
_cell.angle_gamma   90.00
#
_symmetry.space_group_name_H-M   'P 1'
#
loop_
_entity.id
_entity.type
_entity.pdbx_description
1 polymer ?
#
loop_
_entity_poly.entity_id
_entity_poly.type
_entity_poly.pdbx_seq_one_letter_code
_entity_poly.pdbx_strand_id
1 'polypeptide(L)'
;MSENRRSSTRHAVSIAANLRVNGADQQCTLMNLSLGGALFLVTPRLPMGQRLDVSFKVPTMDETIEVGATVRWSDDKATGIQFDGLRARDVWALNKFFEQLPVVP
;
A
#
# COMPACT_ATOMS: atom_id res chain seq x y z
N MET A 1 20.29 -12.56 7.51
CA MET A 1 19.53 -11.85 7.61
C MET A 1 19.15 -11.18 6.61
N SER A 2 18.30 -10.90 6.40
CA SER A 2 18.01 -10.41 5.33
C SER A 2 17.80 -9.08 5.40
N GLU A 3 18.72 -8.44 5.11
CA GLU A 3 18.65 -7.10 5.03
C GLU A 3 17.82 -6.64 3.99
N ASN A 4 17.46 -7.46 3.09
CA ASN A 4 16.67 -7.03 2.00
C ASN A 4 15.44 -6.41 2.40
N ARG A 5 14.86 -6.81 3.49
CA ARG A 5 13.64 -6.23 3.79
C ARG A 5 13.74 -4.86 4.20
N ARG A 6 14.90 -4.36 4.39
CA ARG A 6 14.98 -3.01 4.77
C ARG A 6 14.71 -2.05 3.71
N SER A 7 14.76 -2.47 2.47
CA SER A 7 14.44 -1.56 1.38
C SER A 7 12.97 -1.23 1.39
N SER A 8 12.17 -1.95 2.17
CA SER A 8 10.75 -1.68 2.26
C SER A 8 10.37 -1.22 3.64
N THR A 9 11.05 -0.18 4.11
CA THR A 9 10.71 0.41 5.39
C THR A 9 9.26 0.86 5.40
N ARG A 10 8.53 0.47 6.41
CA ARG A 10 7.12 0.79 6.51
C ARG A 10 6.91 2.07 7.28
N HIS A 11 5.98 2.88 6.81
CA HIS A 11 5.65 4.15 7.43
C HIS A 11 4.19 4.14 7.85
N ALA A 12 3.91 4.56 9.06
CA ALA A 12 2.53 4.64 9.53
C ALA A 12 1.84 5.80 8.81
N VAL A 13 0.68 5.54 8.24
CA VAL A 13 -0.06 6.55 7.49
C VAL A 13 -1.55 6.37 7.74
N SER A 14 -2.34 7.24 7.18
CA SER A 14 -3.80 7.08 7.17
C SER A 14 -4.26 7.69 5.86
N ILE A 15 -4.33 6.87 4.82
CA ILE A 15 -4.62 7.34 3.48
C ILE A 15 -5.80 6.57 2.91
N ALA A 16 -6.81 7.30 2.44
CA ALA A 16 -7.95 6.67 1.80
C ALA A 16 -7.50 6.06 0.47
N ALA A 17 -7.95 4.87 0.17
CA ALA A 17 -7.57 4.18 -1.03
C ALA A 17 -8.77 3.44 -1.61
N ASN A 18 -8.67 3.11 -2.88
CA ASN A 18 -9.67 2.31 -3.55
C ASN A 18 -9.04 1.00 -3.99
N LEU A 19 -9.71 -0.10 -3.71
CA LEU A 19 -9.28 -1.41 -4.14
C LEU A 19 -10.22 -1.89 -5.22
N ARG A 20 -9.68 -2.44 -6.29
CA ARG A 20 -10.50 -3.10 -7.29
C ARG A 20 -10.20 -4.58 -7.25
N VAL A 21 -11.17 -5.35 -6.84
CA VAL A 21 -11.04 -6.78 -6.66
C VAL A 21 -12.09 -7.44 -7.52
N ASN A 22 -11.67 -8.24 -8.51
CA ASN A 22 -12.59 -8.93 -9.40
C ASN A 22 -13.58 -7.97 -10.07
N GLY A 23 -13.09 -6.78 -10.42
CA GLY A 23 -13.93 -5.80 -11.12
C GLY A 23 -14.81 -4.95 -10.22
N ALA A 24 -14.80 -5.18 -8.93
CA ALA A 24 -15.61 -4.40 -7.99
C ALA A 24 -14.72 -3.47 -7.18
N ASP A 25 -15.16 -2.24 -6.99
CA ASP A 25 -14.42 -1.24 -6.24
C ASP A 25 -14.82 -1.29 -4.78
N GLN A 26 -13.83 -1.11 -3.91
CA GLN A 26 -14.05 -1.12 -2.48
C GLN A 26 -13.16 -0.08 -1.83
N GLN A 27 -13.70 0.72 -0.94
CA GLN A 27 -12.91 1.74 -0.25
C GLN A 27 -12.21 1.14 0.95
N CYS A 28 -11.02 1.64 1.24
CA CYS A 28 -10.29 1.21 2.43
C CYS A 28 -9.39 2.33 2.90
N THR A 29 -8.74 2.12 4.03
CA THR A 29 -7.76 3.07 4.57
C THR A 29 -6.43 2.35 4.71
N LEU A 30 -5.40 2.90 4.08
CA LEU A 30 -4.06 2.36 4.23
C LEU A 30 -3.54 2.79 5.59
N MET A 31 -3.10 1.84 6.39
CA MET A 31 -2.62 2.09 7.74
C MET A 31 -1.11 2.16 7.78
N ASN A 32 -0.44 1.48 6.88
CA ASN A 32 0.98 1.72 6.67
C ASN A 32 1.32 1.48 5.22
N LEU A 33 2.45 2.00 4.81
CA LEU A 33 2.82 2.05 3.40
C LEU A 33 4.33 1.97 3.28
N SER A 34 4.79 1.24 2.28
CA SER A 34 6.20 1.16 1.95
C SER A 34 6.32 1.11 0.43
N LEU A 35 7.53 1.05 -0.08
CA LEU A 35 7.71 0.89 -1.53
C LEU A 35 7.32 -0.51 -1.99
N GLY A 36 7.28 -1.47 -1.08
CA GLY A 36 6.95 -2.85 -1.44
C GLY A 36 5.52 -3.26 -1.22
N GLY A 37 4.75 -2.49 -0.46
CA GLY A 37 3.37 -2.88 -0.17
C GLY A 37 2.72 -1.98 0.85
N ALA A 38 1.59 -2.45 1.34
CA ALA A 38 0.79 -1.66 2.28
C ALA A 38 -0.02 -2.58 3.18
N LEU A 39 -0.51 -2.01 4.26
CA LEU A 39 -1.42 -2.70 5.16
C LEU A 39 -2.66 -1.85 5.26
N PHE A 40 -3.82 -2.45 5.15
CA PHE A 40 -5.06 -1.70 5.23
C PHE A 40 -6.15 -2.48 5.95
N LEU A 41 -7.15 -1.75 6.38
CA LEU A 41 -8.33 -2.33 6.99
C LEU A 41 -9.37 -2.52 5.90
N VAL A 42 -9.95 -3.70 5.84
CA VAL A 42 -10.97 -3.97 4.85
C VAL A 42 -11.89 -5.06 5.37
N THR A 43 -13.14 -4.95 5.02
CA THR A 43 -14.17 -5.92 5.34
C THR A 43 -15.04 -6.07 4.11
N PRO A 44 -15.22 -7.26 3.60
CA PRO A 44 -14.80 -8.54 4.15
C PRO A 44 -13.32 -8.80 3.89
N ARG A 45 -12.82 -9.80 4.59
CA ARG A 45 -11.44 -10.20 4.47
C ARG A 45 -11.17 -10.79 3.08
N LEU A 46 -10.01 -10.51 2.55
CA LEU A 46 -9.62 -11.01 1.24
C LEU A 46 -8.75 -12.26 1.38
N PRO A 47 -8.91 -13.24 0.50
CA PRO A 47 -8.11 -14.46 0.61
C PRO A 47 -6.65 -14.21 0.23
N MET A 48 -5.76 -14.97 0.85
CA MET A 48 -4.34 -14.89 0.54
C MET A 48 -4.13 -15.27 -0.93
N GLY A 49 -3.29 -14.52 -1.62
CA GLY A 49 -3.05 -14.76 -3.03
C GLY A 49 -3.98 -14.01 -3.96
N GLN A 50 -5.00 -13.35 -3.43
CA GLN A 50 -5.94 -12.60 -4.26
C GLN A 50 -5.22 -11.45 -4.94
N ARG A 51 -5.41 -11.32 -6.25
CA ARG A 51 -4.89 -10.20 -7.02
C ARG A 51 -5.87 -9.05 -6.99
N LEU A 52 -5.33 -7.83 -6.91
CA LEU A 52 -6.18 -6.66 -6.91
C LEU A 52 -5.40 -5.46 -7.45
N ASP A 53 -6.11 -4.38 -7.70
CA ASP A 53 -5.50 -3.11 -8.06
C ASP A 53 -5.81 -2.14 -6.94
N VAL A 54 -4.82 -1.36 -6.55
CA VAL A 54 -5.02 -0.36 -5.51
C VAL A 54 -4.70 1.01 -6.08
N SER A 55 -5.50 1.99 -5.75
CA SER A 55 -5.25 3.36 -6.17
C SER A 55 -5.38 4.28 -4.97
N PHE A 56 -4.46 5.20 -4.85
CA PHE A 56 -4.44 6.15 -3.75
C PHE A 56 -3.64 7.37 -4.14
N LYS A 57 -3.77 8.42 -3.36
CA LYS A 57 -3.10 9.67 -3.67
C LYS A 57 -2.34 10.13 -2.44
N VAL A 58 -1.10 10.54 -2.65
CA VAL A 58 -0.28 11.05 -1.55
C VAL A 58 -0.16 12.55 -1.69
N PRO A 59 0.05 13.27 -0.58
CA PRO A 59 0.06 14.73 -0.62
C PRO A 59 1.16 15.34 -1.49
N THR A 60 2.20 14.59 -1.80
CA THR A 60 3.31 15.11 -2.58
C THR A 60 3.04 15.03 -4.08
N MET A 61 1.87 14.54 -4.48
CA MET A 61 1.60 14.34 -5.88
C MET A 61 0.13 14.58 -6.16
N ASP A 62 -0.17 15.26 -7.25
CA ASP A 62 -1.56 15.51 -7.61
C ASP A 62 -2.19 14.32 -8.30
N GLU A 63 -1.39 13.45 -8.86
CA GLU A 63 -1.92 12.30 -9.57
C GLU A 63 -2.07 11.10 -8.68
N THR A 64 -3.03 10.26 -9.02
CA THR A 64 -3.27 9.03 -8.26
C THR A 64 -2.24 7.98 -8.62
N ILE A 65 -1.74 7.30 -7.61
CA ILE A 65 -0.86 6.15 -7.82
C ILE A 65 -1.75 4.93 -8.00
N GLU A 66 -1.54 4.19 -9.08
CA GLU A 66 -2.30 2.97 -9.35
C GLU A 66 -1.32 1.85 -9.53
N VAL A 67 -1.49 0.77 -8.80
CA VAL A 67 -0.54 -0.33 -8.85
C VAL A 67 -1.26 -1.65 -8.58
N GLY A 68 -0.84 -2.69 -9.27
CA GLY A 68 -1.35 -4.04 -9.00
C GLY A 68 -0.69 -4.60 -7.76
N ALA A 69 -1.38 -5.47 -7.09
CA ALA A 69 -0.88 -6.04 -5.83
C ALA A 69 -1.47 -7.42 -5.59
N THR A 70 -0.87 -8.12 -4.66
CA THR A 70 -1.30 -9.45 -4.26
C THR A 70 -1.43 -9.50 -2.74
N VAL A 71 -2.51 -10.09 -2.25
CA VAL A 71 -2.71 -10.27 -0.81
C VAL A 71 -1.71 -11.29 -0.30
N ARG A 72 -0.91 -10.90 0.67
CA ARG A 72 0.11 -11.77 1.26
C ARG A 72 -0.37 -12.38 2.56
N TRP A 73 -1.20 -11.68 3.30
CA TRP A 73 -1.79 -12.20 4.52
C TRP A 73 -3.03 -11.40 4.85
N SER A 74 -3.93 -11.98 5.62
CA SER A 74 -5.18 -11.33 5.98
C SER A 74 -5.70 -11.94 7.27
N ASP A 75 -6.22 -11.10 8.15
CA ASP A 75 -6.87 -11.57 9.37
C ASP A 75 -8.10 -10.70 9.62
N ASP A 76 -8.70 -10.81 10.79
CA ASP A 76 -9.94 -10.10 11.08
C ASP A 76 -9.77 -8.59 11.16
N LYS A 77 -8.55 -8.12 11.31
CA LYS A 77 -8.31 -6.71 11.53
C LYS A 77 -7.68 -6.00 10.35
N ALA A 78 -6.88 -6.70 9.57
CA ALA A 78 -6.12 -6.03 8.53
C ALA A 78 -5.72 -6.99 7.42
N THR A 79 -5.34 -6.42 6.29
CA THR A 79 -4.85 -7.18 5.15
C THR A 79 -3.54 -6.55 4.70
N GLY A 80 -2.54 -7.38 4.48
CA GLY A 80 -1.26 -6.95 3.96
C GLY A 80 -1.11 -7.33 2.51
N ILE A 81 -0.70 -6.37 1.68
CA ILE A 81 -0.51 -6.61 0.26
C ILE A 81 0.91 -6.29 -0.15
N GLN A 82 1.34 -6.93 -1.21
CA GLN A 82 2.64 -6.68 -1.81
C GLN A 82 2.37 -6.08 -3.19
N PHE A 83 3.00 -4.95 -3.49
CA PHE A 83 2.83 -4.32 -4.79
C PHE A 83 3.59 -5.14 -5.83
N ASP A 84 3.04 -5.21 -7.05
CA ASP A 84 3.69 -5.93 -8.13
C ASP A 84 4.90 -5.17 -8.64
N GLY A 85 4.85 -3.83 -8.62
CA GLY A 85 5.97 -3.02 -9.05
C GLY A 85 5.49 -1.60 -9.29
N LEU A 86 6.20 -0.64 -8.72
CA LEU A 86 5.83 0.76 -8.87
C LEU A 86 6.60 1.35 -10.05
N ARG A 87 6.00 2.33 -10.71
CA ARG A 87 6.71 3.07 -11.75
C ARG A 87 7.70 4.01 -11.09
N ALA A 88 8.71 4.43 -11.84
CA ALA A 88 9.75 5.31 -11.30
C ALA A 88 9.15 6.58 -10.69
N ARG A 89 8.14 7.16 -11.34
CA ARG A 89 7.53 8.38 -10.81
C ARG A 89 6.79 8.11 -9.50
N ASP A 90 6.23 6.91 -9.34
CA ASP A 90 5.53 6.55 -8.11
C ASP A 90 6.54 6.38 -6.98
N VAL A 91 7.66 5.76 -7.28
CA VAL A 91 8.73 5.59 -6.28
C VAL A 91 9.22 6.97 -5.83
N TRP A 92 9.41 7.88 -6.77
CA TRP A 92 9.86 9.23 -6.45
C TRP A 92 8.84 9.92 -5.54
N ALA A 93 7.57 9.84 -5.90
CA ALA A 93 6.51 10.50 -5.12
C ALA A 93 6.42 9.93 -3.71
N LEU A 94 6.51 8.61 -3.58
CA LEU A 94 6.43 7.99 -2.27
C LEU A 94 7.64 8.34 -1.42
N ASN A 95 8.84 8.37 -2.00
CA ASN A 95 10.02 8.75 -1.23
C ASN A 95 9.91 10.20 -0.74
N LYS A 96 9.39 11.09 -1.57
CA LYS A 96 9.18 12.46 -1.14
C LYS A 96 8.16 12.55 -0.02
N PHE A 97 7.11 11.77 -0.12
CA PHE A 97 6.10 11.74 0.93
C PHE A 97 6.70 11.20 2.23
N PHE A 98 7.48 10.12 2.14
CA PHE A 98 8.05 9.51 3.34
C PHE A 98 9.02 10.46 4.03
N GLU A 99 9.72 11.30 3.28
CA GLU A 99 10.64 12.27 3.87
C GLU A 99 9.93 13.29 4.74
N GLN A 100 8.64 13.48 4.51
CA GLN A 100 7.85 14.45 5.26
C GLN A 100 7.21 13.85 6.49
N LEU A 101 7.28 12.55 6.64
CA LEU A 101 6.63 11.90 7.77
C LEU A 101 7.55 11.93 8.99
N PRO A 102 6.98 11.98 10.18
CA PRO A 102 7.80 11.95 11.39
C PRO A 102 8.55 10.63 11.47
N VAL A 103 9.75 10.70 11.99
CA VAL A 103 10.53 9.50 12.23
C VAL A 103 10.00 8.86 13.49
N VAL A 104 9.62 7.60 13.41
CA VAL A 104 9.11 6.89 14.56
C VAL A 104 10.20 6.01 15.09
N PRO A 105 10.59 6.17 16.35
CA PRO A 105 11.66 5.38 16.95
C PRO A 105 11.37 3.90 16.96
#